data_5ad9ae52c19dde69139b1964f6876df2
#
_entry.id   5ad9ae52c19dde69139b1964f6876df2
#
_cell.length_a   1.000
_cell.length_b   1.000
_cell.length_c   1.000
_cell.angle_alpha   90.00
_cell.angle_beta   90.00
_cell.angle_gamma   90.00
#
_symmetry.space_group_name_H-M   'P 1'
#
loop_
_entity.id
_entity.type
_entity.pdbx_description
1 polymer ?
#
loop_
_entity_poly.entity_id
_entity_poly.type
_entity_poly.pdbx_seq_one_letter_code
_entity_poly.pdbx_strand_id
1 'polypeptide(L)'
;MGSKTFDGVWFIAYADDHPPPHVHGRYGEVTVIIDLLADGKVALSHRRDAVRPLNPKRSNVRRILNVANAHALELKELWEKMHGSLS
;
A
#
# COMPACT_ATOMS: atom_id res chain seq x y z
N MET A 1 -12.72 6.61 2.69
CA MET A 1 -11.51 5.99 2.16
C MET A 1 -10.91 6.86 1.08
N GLY A 2 -9.59 6.80 0.94
CA GLY A 2 -8.89 7.49 -0.13
C GLY A 2 -8.20 6.50 -1.03
N SER A 3 -8.15 6.79 -2.32
CA SER A 3 -7.48 5.91 -3.27
C SER A 3 -6.77 6.70 -4.36
N LYS A 4 -5.74 6.10 -4.92
CA LYS A 4 -5.01 6.62 -6.08
C LYS A 4 -4.56 5.45 -6.94
N THR A 5 -4.46 5.68 -8.24
CA THR A 5 -3.99 4.67 -9.19
C THR A 5 -2.72 5.17 -9.84
N PHE A 6 -1.66 4.36 -9.81
CA PHE A 6 -0.40 4.64 -10.49
C PHE A 6 -0.01 3.40 -11.29
N ASP A 7 0.29 3.59 -12.56
CA ASP A 7 0.75 2.50 -13.46
C ASP A 7 -0.13 1.25 -13.41
N GLY A 8 -1.43 1.46 -13.32
CA GLY A 8 -2.40 0.37 -13.28
C GLY A 8 -2.60 -0.27 -11.92
N VAL A 9 -1.84 0.14 -10.91
CA VAL A 9 -1.99 -0.37 -9.54
C VAL A 9 -2.88 0.58 -8.75
N TRP A 10 -3.88 0.01 -8.09
CA TRP A 10 -4.82 0.78 -7.29
C TRP A 10 -4.42 0.71 -5.82
N PHE A 11 -4.16 1.87 -5.22
CA PHE A 11 -3.79 1.97 -3.81
C PHE A 11 -4.92 2.58 -3.01
N ILE A 12 -5.22 2.00 -1.86
CA ILE A 12 -6.33 2.42 -1.00
C ILE A 12 -5.83 2.60 0.42
N ALA A 13 -6.19 3.72 1.05
CA ALA A 13 -6.02 3.93 2.48
C ALA A 13 -7.40 4.05 3.11
N TYR A 14 -7.64 3.29 4.17
CA TYR A 14 -8.93 3.30 4.88
C TYR A 14 -8.81 4.14 6.15
N ALA A 15 -9.84 4.94 6.41
CA ALA A 15 -9.85 5.83 7.58
C ALA A 15 -9.83 5.08 8.90
N ASP A 16 -10.35 3.86 8.93
CA ASP A 16 -10.40 3.05 10.14
C ASP A 16 -9.20 2.11 10.32
N ASP A 17 -8.22 2.16 9.42
CA ASP A 17 -6.99 1.40 9.59
C ASP A 17 -6.17 1.97 10.75
N HIS A 18 -5.53 1.09 11.50
CA HIS A 18 -4.72 1.48 12.65
C HIS A 18 -3.24 1.60 12.27
N PRO A 19 -2.48 2.51 12.93
CA PRO A 19 -1.03 2.54 12.74
C PRO A 19 -0.41 1.18 13.02
N PRO A 20 0.74 0.87 12.41
CA PRO A 20 1.59 1.78 11.62
C PRO A 20 1.00 2.10 10.26
N PRO A 21 1.45 3.22 9.65
CA PRO A 21 0.94 3.63 8.34
C PRO A 21 1.10 2.56 7.28
N HIS A 22 0.04 2.31 6.53
CA HIS A 22 0.07 1.32 5.45
C HIS A 22 -1.02 1.63 4.43
N VAL A 23 -0.86 1.05 3.24
CA VAL A 23 -1.88 1.11 2.19
C VAL A 23 -2.10 -0.29 1.63
N HIS A 24 -3.23 -0.46 0.95
CA HIS A 24 -3.56 -1.71 0.27
C HIS A 24 -3.35 -1.47 -1.23
N GLY A 25 -2.49 -2.26 -1.87
CA GLY A 25 -2.26 -2.17 -3.31
C GLY A 25 -2.93 -3.33 -4.04
N ARG A 26 -3.58 -3.03 -5.16
CA ARG A 26 -4.26 -4.05 -5.95
C ARG A 26 -3.85 -3.97 -7.42
N TYR A 27 -3.52 -5.11 -7.99
CA TYR A 27 -3.23 -5.25 -9.41
C TYR A 27 -3.71 -6.62 -9.87
N GLY A 28 -4.62 -6.64 -10.85
CA GLY A 28 -5.26 -7.89 -11.24
C GLY A 28 -6.03 -8.47 -10.08
N GLU A 29 -5.77 -9.74 -9.78
CA GLU A 29 -6.42 -10.44 -8.67
C GLU A 29 -5.62 -10.38 -7.38
N VAL A 30 -4.46 -9.73 -7.41
CA VAL A 30 -3.54 -9.69 -6.27
C VAL A 30 -3.75 -8.42 -5.45
N THR A 31 -3.84 -8.59 -4.13
CA THR A 31 -3.88 -7.49 -3.18
C THR A 31 -2.72 -7.64 -2.20
N VAL A 32 -2.02 -6.54 -1.92
CA VAL A 32 -0.85 -6.54 -1.05
C VAL A 32 -0.99 -5.42 -0.03
N ILE A 33 -0.71 -5.71 1.24
CA ILE A 33 -0.63 -4.68 2.28
C ILE A 33 0.82 -4.19 2.34
N ILE A 34 0.99 -2.88 2.21
CA ILE A 34 2.30 -2.26 2.09
C ILE A 34 2.50 -1.28 3.23
N ASP A 35 3.55 -1.51 4.03
CA ASP A 35 3.90 -0.60 5.12
C ASP A 35 4.64 0.62 4.58
N LEU A 36 4.30 1.78 5.12
CA LEU A 36 4.93 3.04 4.77
C LEU A 36 5.94 3.36 5.87
N LEU A 37 7.22 3.25 5.56
CA LEU A 37 8.28 3.35 6.56
C LEU A 37 8.67 4.81 6.81
N ALA A 38 9.24 5.04 7.99
CA ALA A 38 9.61 6.40 8.41
C ALA A 38 10.70 7.01 7.54
N ASP A 39 11.51 6.19 6.87
CA ASP A 39 12.59 6.68 6.00
C ASP A 39 12.13 7.02 4.58
N GLY A 40 10.82 6.99 4.35
CA GLY A 40 10.26 7.30 3.03
C GLY A 40 10.25 6.11 2.08
N LYS A 41 10.57 4.92 2.56
CA LYS A 41 10.54 3.69 1.77
C LYS A 41 9.27 2.91 2.08
N VAL A 42 9.00 1.90 1.28
CA VAL A 42 7.87 0.99 1.50
C VAL A 42 8.38 -0.43 1.67
N ALA A 43 7.61 -1.25 2.33
CA ALA A 43 7.95 -2.66 2.52
C ALA A 43 6.66 -3.49 2.56
N LEU A 44 6.77 -4.76 2.15
CA LEU A 44 5.68 -5.69 2.32
C LEU A 44 5.38 -5.83 3.81
N SER A 45 4.11 -5.73 4.18
CA SER A 45 3.70 -5.91 5.57
C SER A 45 4.06 -7.29 6.07
N HIS A 46 4.35 -7.40 7.36
CA HIS A 46 4.62 -8.68 8.01
C HIS A 46 3.35 -9.40 8.44
N ARG A 47 2.18 -8.84 8.14
CA ARG A 47 0.92 -9.48 8.49
C ARG A 47 0.75 -10.79 7.74
N ARG A 48 0.09 -11.75 8.40
CA ARG A 48 -0.14 -13.07 7.81
C ARG A 48 -0.96 -12.97 6.51
N ASP A 49 -1.87 -12.02 6.43
CA ASP A 49 -2.73 -11.80 5.28
C ASP A 49 -2.24 -10.68 4.36
N ALA A 50 -0.95 -10.38 4.39
CA ALA A 50 -0.38 -9.27 3.63
C ALA A 50 -0.51 -9.45 2.12
N VAL A 51 -0.55 -10.68 1.64
CA VAL A 51 -0.69 -10.97 0.21
C VAL A 51 -1.87 -11.91 0.00
N ARG A 52 -2.75 -11.54 -0.91
CA ARG A 52 -3.89 -12.37 -1.29
C ARG A 52 -4.01 -12.43 -2.81
N PRO A 53 -4.41 -13.58 -3.39
CA PRO A 53 -4.67 -14.86 -2.74
C PRO A 53 -3.40 -15.54 -2.22
N LEU A 54 -3.53 -16.69 -1.59
CA LEU A 54 -2.39 -17.40 -0.99
C LEU A 54 -1.31 -17.80 -2.01
N ASN A 55 -1.72 -18.06 -3.25
CA ASN A 55 -0.80 -18.36 -4.32
C ASN A 55 -0.87 -17.24 -5.36
N PRO A 56 -0.29 -16.08 -5.05
CA PRO A 56 -0.39 -14.93 -5.95
C PRO A 56 0.56 -15.10 -7.13
N LYS A 57 0.23 -14.44 -8.23
CA LYS A 57 1.16 -14.31 -9.35
C LYS A 57 2.29 -13.40 -8.91
N ARG A 58 3.50 -13.94 -8.81
CA ARG A 58 4.65 -13.22 -8.27
C ARG A 58 4.97 -11.93 -9.02
N SER A 59 4.81 -11.93 -10.34
CA SER A 59 5.05 -10.74 -11.13
C SER A 59 4.08 -9.61 -10.76
N ASN A 60 2.85 -9.94 -10.37
CA ASN A 60 1.88 -8.95 -9.93
C ASN A 60 2.25 -8.37 -8.56
N VAL A 61 2.70 -9.22 -7.63
CA VAL A 61 3.18 -8.76 -6.34
C VAL A 61 4.36 -7.80 -6.52
N ARG A 62 5.32 -8.19 -7.35
CA ARG A 62 6.50 -7.38 -7.63
C ARG A 62 6.13 -6.04 -8.24
N ARG A 63 5.17 -6.04 -9.18
CA ARG A 63 4.72 -4.80 -9.79
C ARG A 63 4.11 -3.86 -8.77
N ILE A 64 3.25 -4.39 -7.88
CA ILE A 64 2.62 -3.57 -6.84
C ILE A 64 3.69 -2.94 -5.95
N LEU A 65 4.67 -3.72 -5.50
CA LEU A 65 5.72 -3.21 -4.64
C LEU A 65 6.63 -2.19 -5.34
N ASN A 66 6.95 -2.44 -6.60
CA ASN A 66 7.78 -1.51 -7.38
C ASN A 66 7.06 -0.17 -7.59
N VAL A 67 5.78 -0.22 -7.95
CA VAL A 67 4.99 0.99 -8.14
C VAL A 67 4.82 1.73 -6.80
N ALA A 68 4.58 0.99 -5.72
CA ALA A 68 4.48 1.59 -4.39
C ALA A 68 5.76 2.30 -3.99
N ASN A 69 6.90 1.69 -4.27
CA ASN A 69 8.18 2.29 -3.93
C ASN A 69 8.44 3.57 -4.76
N ALA A 70 8.05 3.55 -6.02
CA ALA A 70 8.20 4.72 -6.89
C ALA A 70 7.30 5.89 -6.46
N HIS A 71 6.19 5.59 -5.79
CA HIS A 71 5.21 6.60 -5.37
C HIS A 71 5.05 6.67 -3.85
N ALA A 72 6.12 6.34 -3.13
CA ALA A 72 6.06 6.27 -1.66
C ALA A 72 5.58 7.56 -1.01
N LEU A 73 6.02 8.71 -1.52
CA LEU A 73 5.60 10.00 -0.96
C LEU A 73 4.10 10.23 -1.14
N GLU A 74 3.59 9.95 -2.33
CA GLU A 74 2.16 10.12 -2.59
C GLU A 74 1.32 9.17 -1.74
N LEU A 75 1.82 7.95 -1.49
CA LEU A 75 1.11 7.00 -0.64
C LEU A 75 1.13 7.44 0.82
N LYS A 76 2.23 8.04 1.28
CA LYS A 76 2.28 8.61 2.62
C LYS A 76 1.28 9.75 2.76
N GLU A 77 1.21 10.61 1.76
CA GLU A 77 0.23 11.70 1.75
C GLU A 77 -1.21 11.15 1.77
N LEU A 78 -1.46 10.07 1.04
CA LEU A 78 -2.76 9.43 1.03
C LEU A 78 -3.15 8.92 2.41
N TRP A 79 -2.22 8.28 3.12
CA TRP A 79 -2.44 7.82 4.50
C TRP A 79 -2.73 9.00 5.42
N GLU A 80 -1.90 10.05 5.34
CA GLU A 80 -2.05 11.23 6.19
C GLU A 80 -3.37 11.95 5.95
N LYS A 81 -3.82 12.00 4.70
CA LYS A 81 -5.08 12.62 4.36
C LYS A 81 -6.25 11.89 5.02
N MET A 82 -6.17 10.57 5.15
CA MET A 82 -7.24 9.78 5.75
C MET A 82 -7.19 9.76 7.27
N HIS A 83 -6.01 9.96 7.87
CA HIS A 83 -5.83 9.86 9.31
C HIS A 83 -5.54 11.21 9.98
N GLY A 84 -5.51 12.25 9.19
CA GLY A 84 -5.09 13.55 9.67
C GLY A 84 -3.60 13.61 9.84
N SER A 85 -3.03 14.77 9.56
CA SER A 85 -1.65 15.01 9.86
C SER A 85 -1.62 15.36 11.32
N LEU A 86 -1.33 14.41 12.13
CA LEU A 86 -1.13 14.70 13.52
C LEU A 86 0.22 15.24 13.69
N SER A 87 0.26 16.36 13.30
CA SER A 87 1.41 17.00 13.78
C SER A 87 1.42 16.99 15.26
#